data_006fa1a9725e7bd86e66dcda63a8d7e8
#
_entry.id   006fa1a9725e7bd86e66dcda63a8d7e8
#
_cell.length_a   1.000
_cell.length_b   1.000
_cell.length_c   1.000
_cell.angle_alpha   90.00
_cell.angle_beta   90.00
_cell.angle_gamma   90.00
#
_symmetry.space_group_name_H-M   'P 1'
#
loop_
_entity.id
_entity.type
_entity.pdbx_description
1 polymer ?
#
loop_
_entity_poly.entity_id
_entity_poly.type
_entity_poly.pdbx_seq_one_letter_code
_entity_poly.pdbx_strand_id
1 'polypeptide(L)'
;MYRVTAILPNVSGGQLIREARKRALLTQAELARRLDSHQSVIARWETGRASPDFDAVRKALRAAGFELGVSLHPADEHDLALIRRELNLLPHQRLSGMVEAVRKFDAMGAVAHG
;
A
#
# COMPACT_ATOMS: atom_id res chain seq x y z
N MET A 1 9.16 12.33 -12.19
CA MET A 1 8.75 11.15 -11.41
C MET A 1 7.28 11.31 -11.02
N TYR A 2 6.45 10.43 -11.50
CA TYR A 2 5.01 10.56 -11.30
C TYR A 2 4.61 10.00 -9.95
N ARG A 3 3.84 10.77 -9.19
CA ARG A 3 3.12 10.22 -8.04
C ARG A 3 1.88 9.52 -8.57
N VAL A 4 1.79 8.23 -8.33
CA VAL A 4 0.53 7.54 -8.54
C VAL A 4 -0.36 7.88 -7.35
N THR A 5 -1.20 8.89 -7.52
CA THR A 5 -2.25 9.14 -6.55
C THR A 5 -3.40 8.21 -6.90
N ALA A 6 -3.35 6.99 -6.44
CA ALA A 6 -4.47 6.09 -6.61
C ALA A 6 -5.45 6.38 -5.48
N ILE A 7 -6.43 7.22 -5.73
CA ILE A 7 -7.61 7.35 -4.87
C ILE A 7 -8.59 6.27 -5.31
N LEU A 8 -8.18 5.02 -5.21
CA LEU A 8 -9.06 3.91 -5.51
C LEU A 8 -9.34 3.18 -4.20
N PRO A 9 -10.58 3.23 -3.69
CA PRO A 9 -10.92 2.39 -2.56
C PRO A 9 -10.73 0.91 -2.95
N ASN A 10 -10.14 0.13 -2.08
CA ASN A 10 -9.93 -1.31 -2.25
C ASN A 10 -8.95 -1.70 -3.34
N VAL A 11 -7.89 -0.93 -3.53
CA VAL A 11 -6.81 -1.30 -4.45
C VAL A 11 -5.89 -2.33 -3.80
N SER A 12 -5.72 -3.46 -4.45
CA SER A 12 -4.75 -4.46 -4.02
C SER A 12 -3.34 -4.10 -4.50
N GLY A 13 -2.33 -4.68 -3.85
CA GLY A 13 -0.94 -4.50 -4.28
C GLY A 13 -0.71 -4.95 -5.72
N GLY A 14 -1.33 -6.07 -6.12
CA GLY A 14 -1.23 -6.57 -7.49
C GLY A 14 -1.83 -5.61 -8.51
N GLN A 15 -2.93 -4.95 -8.18
CA GLN A 15 -3.54 -3.95 -9.06
C GLN A 15 -2.66 -2.71 -9.22
N LEU A 16 -1.99 -2.27 -8.15
CA LEU A 16 -1.02 -1.18 -8.21
C LEU A 16 0.15 -1.52 -9.12
N ILE A 17 0.67 -2.73 -9.00
CA ILE A 17 1.75 -3.21 -9.85
C ILE A 17 1.32 -3.22 -11.31
N ARG A 18 0.14 -3.73 -11.60
CA ARG A 18 -0.41 -3.75 -12.95
C ARG A 18 -0.55 -2.33 -13.52
N GLU A 19 -1.09 -1.43 -12.73
CA GLU A 19 -1.28 -0.03 -13.14
C GLU A 19 0.05 0.65 -13.45
N ALA A 20 1.02 0.52 -12.57
CA ALA A 20 2.35 1.09 -12.77
C ALA A 20 3.03 0.49 -14.00
N ARG A 21 2.94 -0.82 -14.17
CA ARG A 21 3.51 -1.51 -15.32
C ARG A 21 2.91 -1.00 -16.63
N LYS A 22 1.59 -0.87 -16.70
CA LYS A 22 0.90 -0.39 -17.90
C LYS A 22 1.27 1.07 -18.22
N ARG A 23 1.34 1.92 -17.21
CA ARG A 23 1.74 3.31 -17.40
C ARG A 23 3.18 3.43 -17.90
N ALA A 24 4.04 2.51 -17.48
CA ALA A 24 5.43 2.45 -17.93
C ALA A 24 5.58 1.77 -19.30
N LEU A 25 4.50 1.24 -19.87
CA LEU A 25 4.50 0.52 -21.14
C LEU A 25 5.41 -0.72 -21.10
N LEU A 26 5.42 -1.39 -19.95
CA LEU A 26 6.20 -2.60 -19.75
C LEU A 26 5.31 -3.84 -19.87
N THR A 27 5.88 -4.91 -20.44
CA THR A 27 5.25 -6.23 -20.37
C THR A 27 5.51 -6.86 -19.00
N GLN A 28 4.73 -7.88 -18.64
CA GLN A 28 4.96 -8.63 -17.41
C GLN A 28 6.38 -9.21 -17.38
N ALA A 29 6.86 -9.71 -18.51
CA ALA A 29 8.20 -10.26 -18.62
C ALA A 29 9.28 -9.20 -18.42
N GLU A 30 9.09 -8.01 -18.95
CA GLU A 30 10.04 -6.89 -18.78
C GLU A 30 10.12 -6.44 -17.33
N LEU A 31 8.97 -6.29 -16.67
CA LEU A 31 8.95 -5.96 -15.26
C LEU A 31 9.61 -7.05 -14.41
N ALA A 32 9.32 -8.32 -14.72
CA ALA A 32 9.93 -9.44 -14.02
C ALA A 32 11.46 -9.41 -14.13
N ARG A 33 11.99 -9.10 -15.30
CA ARG A 33 13.44 -8.98 -15.50
C ARG A 33 14.04 -7.87 -14.65
N ARG A 34 13.37 -6.74 -14.55
CA ARG A 34 13.82 -5.62 -13.70
C ARG A 34 13.82 -5.97 -12.22
N LEU A 35 12.96 -6.91 -11.83
CA LEU A 35 12.86 -7.38 -10.45
C LEU A 35 13.70 -8.62 -10.17
N ASP A 36 14.44 -9.12 -11.18
CA ASP A 36 15.16 -10.38 -11.11
C ASP A 36 14.22 -11.52 -10.68
N SER A 37 13.07 -11.57 -11.32
CA SER A 37 11.98 -12.49 -11.02
C SER A 37 11.48 -13.14 -12.31
N HIS A 38 10.36 -13.84 -12.22
CA HIS A 38 9.73 -14.52 -13.34
C HIS A 38 8.40 -13.87 -13.71
N GLN A 39 8.06 -13.91 -15.00
CA GLN A 39 6.80 -13.38 -15.50
C GLN A 39 5.60 -14.02 -14.81
N SER A 40 5.68 -15.32 -14.48
CA SER A 40 4.60 -16.01 -13.77
C SER A 40 4.31 -15.45 -12.39
N VAL A 41 5.31 -14.91 -11.72
CA VAL A 41 5.14 -14.26 -10.41
C VAL A 41 4.33 -12.97 -10.58
N ILE A 42 4.69 -12.15 -11.56
CA ILE A 42 3.96 -10.91 -11.85
C ILE A 42 2.51 -11.22 -12.23
N ALA A 43 2.31 -12.23 -13.09
CA ALA A 43 0.98 -12.65 -13.50
C ALA A 43 0.11 -13.08 -12.31
N ARG A 44 0.68 -13.80 -11.36
CA ARG A 44 -0.03 -14.22 -10.14
C ARG A 44 -0.44 -13.03 -9.27
N TRP A 45 0.45 -12.06 -9.12
CA TRP A 45 0.14 -10.84 -8.36
C TRP A 45 -0.98 -10.05 -9.02
N GLU A 46 -0.91 -9.87 -10.33
CA GLU A 46 -1.88 -9.07 -11.07
C GLU A 46 -3.27 -9.72 -11.16
N THR A 47 -3.33 -11.05 -11.12
CA THR A 47 -4.60 -11.77 -11.14
C THR A 47 -5.18 -12.06 -9.76
N GLY A 48 -4.45 -11.72 -8.70
CA GLY A 48 -4.88 -11.97 -7.33
C GLY A 48 -4.68 -13.40 -6.85
N ARG A 49 -4.00 -14.24 -7.61
CA ARG A 49 -3.69 -15.63 -7.19
C ARG A 49 -2.65 -15.68 -6.08
N ALA A 50 -1.79 -14.69 -6.04
CA ALA A 50 -0.84 -14.47 -4.96
C ALA A 50 -0.87 -13.00 -4.58
N SER A 51 -0.66 -12.70 -3.30
CA SER A 51 -0.65 -11.34 -2.80
C SER A 51 0.79 -10.91 -2.56
N PRO A 52 1.28 -9.87 -3.24
CA PRO A 52 2.61 -9.33 -2.94
C PRO A 52 2.60 -8.65 -1.57
N ASP A 53 3.68 -8.79 -0.82
CA ASP A 53 3.82 -8.04 0.41
C ASP A 53 4.13 -6.57 0.11
N PHE A 54 4.14 -5.74 1.13
CA PHE A 54 4.35 -4.30 0.98
C PHE A 54 5.70 -3.98 0.30
N ASP A 55 6.76 -4.68 0.69
CA ASP A 55 8.08 -4.46 0.10
C ASP A 55 8.12 -4.88 -1.36
N ALA A 56 7.46 -5.98 -1.71
CA ALA A 56 7.36 -6.42 -3.09
C ALA A 56 6.63 -5.38 -3.96
N VAL A 57 5.55 -4.79 -3.45
CA VAL A 57 4.83 -3.72 -4.15
C VAL A 57 5.75 -2.52 -4.37
N ARG A 58 6.45 -2.07 -3.34
CA ARG A 58 7.39 -0.95 -3.46
C ARG A 58 8.45 -1.20 -4.51
N LYS A 59 9.08 -2.36 -4.48
CA LYS A 59 10.13 -2.73 -5.43
C LYS A 59 9.60 -2.78 -6.86
N ALA A 60 8.42 -3.36 -7.05
CA ALA A 60 7.81 -3.45 -8.37
C ALA A 60 7.47 -2.07 -8.93
N LEU A 61 6.91 -1.20 -8.11
CA LEU A 61 6.60 0.18 -8.54
C LEU A 61 7.88 0.94 -8.88
N ARG A 62 8.92 0.82 -8.08
CA ARG A 62 10.21 1.44 -8.38
C ARG A 62 10.82 0.92 -9.68
N ALA A 63 10.74 -0.37 -9.91
CA ALA A 63 11.21 -0.98 -11.15
C ALA A 63 10.46 -0.43 -12.37
N ALA A 64 9.19 -0.09 -12.21
CA ALA A 64 8.40 0.54 -13.26
C ALA A 64 8.61 2.06 -13.37
N GLY A 65 9.42 2.65 -12.50
CA GLY A 65 9.69 4.08 -12.51
C GLY A 65 8.77 4.92 -11.64
N PHE A 66 8.06 4.30 -10.71
CA PHE A 66 7.14 4.99 -9.80
C PHE A 66 7.58 4.83 -8.36
N GLU A 67 7.12 5.72 -7.52
CA GLU A 67 7.34 5.63 -6.09
C GLU A 67 6.02 5.52 -5.36
N LEU A 68 5.94 4.56 -4.43
CA LEU A 68 4.74 4.37 -3.62
C LEU A 68 4.73 5.39 -2.49
N GLY A 69 3.78 6.31 -2.55
CA GLY A 69 3.50 7.21 -1.44
C GLY A 69 2.44 6.59 -0.54
N VAL A 70 2.70 6.58 0.77
CA VAL A 70 1.75 6.10 1.76
C VAL A 70 1.48 7.21 2.76
N SER A 71 0.22 7.48 3.01
CA SER A 71 -0.18 8.45 4.02
C SER A 71 -1.29 7.86 4.87
N LEU A 72 -1.32 8.28 6.13
CA LEU A 72 -2.37 7.90 7.06
C LEU A 72 -3.34 9.05 7.16
N HIS A 73 -4.61 8.75 6.96
CA HIS A 73 -5.68 9.71 7.10
C HIS A 73 -6.60 9.29 8.25
N PRO A 74 -7.22 10.24 8.95
CA PRO A 74 -8.30 9.87 9.85
C PRO A 74 -9.36 9.09 9.08
N ALA A 75 -9.81 7.97 9.64
CA ALA A 75 -10.88 7.20 9.04
C ALA A 75 -12.19 7.99 9.08
N ASP A 76 -13.09 7.76 8.11
CA ASP A 76 -14.42 8.35 8.18
C ASP A 76 -15.22 7.71 9.34
N GLU A 77 -16.40 8.29 9.68
CA GLU A 77 -17.17 7.83 10.83
C GLU A 77 -17.55 6.36 10.74
N HIS A 78 -17.85 5.88 9.54
CA HIS A 78 -18.21 4.49 9.33
C HIS A 78 -17.02 3.58 9.60
N ASP A 79 -15.85 3.90 9.05
CA ASP A 79 -14.62 3.13 9.26
C ASP A 79 -14.18 3.19 10.71
N LEU A 80 -14.33 4.35 11.36
CA LEU A 80 -14.01 4.50 12.79
C LEU A 80 -14.88 3.59 13.66
N ALA A 81 -16.16 3.45 13.32
CA ALA A 81 -17.05 2.56 14.05
C ALA A 81 -16.61 1.09 13.95
N LEU A 82 -16.20 0.66 12.77
CA LEU A 82 -15.67 -0.68 12.55
C LEU A 82 -14.35 -0.90 13.30
N ILE A 83 -13.45 0.05 13.24
CA ILE A 83 -12.16 -0.01 13.93
C ILE A 83 -12.37 -0.08 15.45
N ARG A 84 -13.25 0.75 16.00
CA ARG A 84 -13.58 0.72 17.42
C ARG A 84 -14.12 -0.64 17.85
N ARG A 85 -14.97 -1.23 17.03
CA ARG A 85 -15.52 -2.55 17.28
C ARG A 85 -14.43 -3.62 17.34
N GLU A 86 -13.51 -3.59 16.40
CA GLU A 86 -12.37 -4.51 16.37
C GLU A 86 -11.40 -4.27 17.53
N LEU A 87 -11.10 -3.02 17.83
CA LEU A 87 -10.20 -2.64 18.92
C LEU A 87 -10.75 -3.05 20.29
N ASN A 88 -12.07 -3.06 20.46
CA ASN A 88 -12.70 -3.54 21.69
C ASN A 88 -12.50 -5.04 21.93
N LEU A 89 -12.10 -5.78 20.91
CA LEU A 89 -11.78 -7.21 21.02
C LEU A 89 -10.30 -7.43 21.39
N LEU A 90 -9.49 -6.38 21.43
CA LEU A 90 -8.06 -6.46 21.75
C LEU A 90 -7.82 -6.23 23.25
N PRO A 91 -6.72 -6.79 23.81
CA PRO A 91 -6.31 -6.49 25.18
C PRO A 91 -6.11 -4.99 25.38
N HIS A 92 -6.53 -4.49 26.53
CA HIS A 92 -6.58 -3.07 26.83
C HIS A 92 -5.22 -2.34 26.65
N GLN A 93 -4.13 -3.01 26.99
CA GLN A 93 -2.79 -2.46 26.83
C GLN A 93 -2.40 -2.24 25.36
N ARG A 94 -2.80 -3.13 24.48
CA ARG A 94 -2.56 -2.99 23.03
C ARG A 94 -3.36 -1.85 22.44
N LEU A 95 -4.58 -1.65 22.92
CA LEU A 95 -5.44 -0.57 22.46
C LEU A 95 -4.81 0.79 22.76
N SER A 96 -4.32 0.99 23.97
CA SER A 96 -3.65 2.23 24.38
C SER A 96 -2.41 2.53 23.53
N GLY A 97 -1.58 1.52 23.29
CA GLY A 97 -0.38 1.67 22.48
C GLY A 97 -0.70 2.03 21.02
N MET A 98 -1.73 1.43 20.45
CA MET A 98 -2.15 1.74 19.09
C MET A 98 -2.70 3.16 18.96
N VAL A 99 -3.48 3.62 19.91
CA VAL A 99 -4.02 4.98 19.91
C VAL A 99 -2.90 6.01 20.01
N GLU A 100 -1.93 5.78 20.88
CA GLU A 100 -0.76 6.66 21.01
C GLU A 100 0.10 6.67 19.75
N ALA A 101 0.31 5.52 19.13
CA ALA A 101 1.08 5.44 17.89
C ALA A 101 0.42 6.23 16.76
N VAL A 102 -0.90 6.14 16.62
CA VAL A 102 -1.65 6.91 15.62
C VAL A 102 -1.54 8.40 15.90
N ARG A 103 -1.69 8.83 17.15
CA ARG A 103 -1.54 10.24 17.52
C ARG A 103 -0.16 10.79 17.24
N LYS A 104 0.89 10.03 17.56
CA LYS A 104 2.26 10.41 17.26
C LYS A 104 2.50 10.54 15.76
N PHE A 105 1.93 9.64 14.99
CA PHE A 105 2.05 9.66 13.54
C PHE A 105 1.39 10.89 12.94
N ASP A 106 0.19 11.24 13.40
CA ASP A 106 -0.51 12.44 12.95
C ASP A 106 0.28 13.71 13.30
N ALA A 107 0.82 13.78 14.51
CA ALA A 107 1.64 14.91 14.95
C ALA A 107 2.91 15.04 14.10
N MET A 108 3.59 13.93 13.81
CA MET A 108 4.78 13.92 12.96
C MET A 108 4.44 14.29 11.51
N GLY A 109 3.32 13.82 10.99
CA GLY A 109 2.84 14.16 9.66
C GLY A 109 2.54 15.65 9.52
N ALA A 110 1.92 16.25 10.52
CA ALA A 110 1.64 17.68 10.55
C ALA A 110 2.92 18.53 10.58
N VAL A 111 3.95 18.07 11.29
CA VAL A 111 5.26 18.73 11.35
C VAL A 111 6.02 18.58 10.03
N ALA A 112 5.93 17.42 9.40
CA ALA A 112 6.63 17.14 8.14
C ALA A 112 6.09 17.95 6.96
N HIS A 113 4.86 18.43 7.04
CA HIS A 113 4.22 19.25 6.01
C HIS A 113 4.23 20.75 6.31
N GLY A 114 4.82 21.11 7.42
CA GLY A 114 4.94 22.51 7.83
C GLY A 114 5.98 23.31 7.06
#